data_8b1668f07d2d475c167be3f2d4198921
#
_entry.id   8b1668f07d2d475c167be3f2d4198921
#
_cell.length_a   1.000
_cell.length_b   1.000
_cell.length_c   1.000
_cell.angle_alpha   90.00
_cell.angle_beta   90.00
_cell.angle_gamma   90.00
#
_symmetry.space_group_name_H-M   'P 1'
#
loop_
_entity.id
_entity.type
_entity.pdbx_description
1 polymer ?
#
loop_
_entity_poly.entity_id
_entity_poly.type
_entity_poly.pdbx_seq_one_letter_code
_entity_poly.pdbx_strand_id
1 'polypeptide(L)'
;MYNGKIVSVMASGMGIPSIGIYSYELFNFYNVENIIRIGSAGAISDEVNLRDIVIGQGACTNSNYASQFNLPGTYAPIASYKLLKQAVDFAQDAGVNYKVGNLFSSDTFYDDAASLSDWRKMGVLAVEMESTALYMNAARAGKNALCICTISDCPFTGESCTAEERQNTFTDMMEIALKIAEIND
;
A
#
# COMPACT_ATOMS: atom_id res chain seq x y z
N MET A 1 -15.48 8.83 -13.96
CA MET A 1 -16.23 7.55 -14.07
C MET A 1 -15.34 6.52 -14.77
N TYR A 2 -15.37 5.29 -14.31
CA TYR A 2 -14.69 4.14 -14.93
C TYR A 2 -15.76 3.10 -15.29
N ASN A 3 -15.87 2.71 -16.53
CA ASN A 3 -16.87 1.77 -17.07
C ASN A 3 -18.33 2.04 -16.60
N GLY A 4 -18.71 3.32 -16.50
CA GLY A 4 -20.04 3.73 -16.05
C GLY A 4 -20.22 3.84 -14.52
N LYS A 5 -19.22 3.45 -13.73
CA LYS A 5 -19.22 3.55 -12.26
C LYS A 5 -18.54 4.82 -11.77
N ILE A 6 -18.99 5.34 -10.64
CA ILE A 6 -18.40 6.52 -10.01
C ILE A 6 -17.21 6.07 -9.16
N VAL A 7 -16.01 6.50 -9.52
CA VAL A 7 -14.78 6.26 -8.78
C VAL A 7 -14.16 7.60 -8.42
N SER A 8 -13.80 7.79 -7.16
CA SER A 8 -13.06 8.96 -6.69
C SER A 8 -11.58 8.64 -6.62
N VAL A 9 -10.75 9.56 -7.12
CA VAL A 9 -9.29 9.48 -7.03
C VAL A 9 -8.77 10.77 -6.41
N MET A 10 -7.89 10.65 -5.42
CA MET A 10 -7.28 11.81 -4.77
C MET A 10 -5.84 11.50 -4.36
N ALA A 11 -5.02 12.53 -4.27
CA ALA A 11 -3.69 12.43 -3.68
C ALA A 11 -3.80 12.33 -2.15
N SER A 12 -3.05 11.41 -1.54
CA SER A 12 -3.03 11.22 -0.07
C SER A 12 -1.88 11.94 0.63
N GLY A 13 -1.02 12.62 -0.12
CA GLY A 13 0.26 13.13 0.41
C GLY A 13 1.23 11.99 0.69
N MET A 14 2.25 12.26 1.49
CA MET A 14 3.26 11.28 1.89
C MET A 14 3.25 11.07 3.40
N GLY A 15 3.46 9.83 3.80
CA GLY A 15 3.68 9.43 5.18
C GLY A 15 2.42 9.11 5.98
N ILE A 16 2.63 8.37 7.04
CA ILE A 16 1.61 7.92 8.00
C ILE A 16 0.71 9.06 8.50
N PRO A 17 1.22 10.24 8.89
CA PRO A 17 0.36 11.32 9.36
C PRO A 17 -0.59 11.82 8.28
N SER A 18 -0.13 11.92 7.02
CA SER A 18 -0.96 12.41 5.92
C SER A 18 -2.10 11.45 5.60
N ILE A 19 -1.78 10.20 5.28
CA ILE A 19 -2.82 9.19 4.99
C ILE A 19 -3.72 8.94 6.20
N GLY A 20 -3.19 9.08 7.40
CA GLY A 20 -3.94 8.97 8.65
C GLY A 20 -5.08 9.98 8.74
N ILE A 21 -4.84 11.25 8.36
CA ILE A 21 -5.87 12.29 8.32
C ILE A 21 -6.90 11.97 7.23
N TYR A 22 -6.46 11.80 5.99
CA TYR A 22 -7.36 11.60 4.86
C TYR A 22 -8.23 10.34 5.00
N SER A 23 -7.63 9.21 5.36
CA SER A 23 -8.41 7.97 5.53
C SER A 23 -9.39 8.04 6.69
N TYR A 24 -9.01 8.70 7.79
CA TYR A 24 -9.93 8.92 8.91
C TYR A 24 -11.14 9.73 8.47
N GLU A 25 -10.94 10.86 7.80
CA GLU A 25 -12.04 11.71 7.34
C GLU A 25 -12.94 11.01 6.32
N LEU A 26 -12.32 10.33 5.33
CA LEU A 26 -13.08 9.60 4.31
C LEU A 26 -13.98 8.51 4.92
N PHE A 27 -13.45 7.74 5.86
CA PHE A 27 -14.22 6.68 6.51
C PHE A 27 -15.32 7.21 7.44
N ASN A 28 -15.02 8.24 8.26
CA ASN A 28 -15.92 8.66 9.33
C ASN A 28 -16.87 9.79 8.95
N PHE A 29 -16.49 10.68 8.01
CA PHE A 29 -17.29 11.84 7.65
C PHE A 29 -17.92 11.74 6.27
N TYR A 30 -17.30 11.00 5.35
CA TYR A 30 -17.78 10.83 3.98
C TYR A 30 -18.35 9.44 3.70
N ASN A 31 -18.41 8.59 4.71
CA ASN A 31 -18.94 7.22 4.64
C ASN A 31 -18.35 6.37 3.51
N VAL A 32 -17.07 6.54 3.22
CA VAL A 32 -16.36 5.72 2.24
C VAL A 32 -16.22 4.30 2.80
N GLU A 33 -16.58 3.30 2.00
CA GLU A 33 -16.51 1.89 2.41
C GLU A 33 -15.16 1.25 2.09
N ASN A 34 -14.56 1.61 0.97
CA ASN A 34 -13.35 0.99 0.46
C ASN A 34 -12.33 2.06 0.07
N ILE A 35 -11.11 1.95 0.57
CA ILE A 35 -9.98 2.77 0.12
C ILE A 35 -8.88 1.84 -0.40
N ILE A 36 -8.48 2.06 -1.65
CA ILE A 36 -7.35 1.38 -2.26
C ILE A 36 -6.24 2.40 -2.47
N ARG A 37 -5.14 2.24 -1.75
CA ARG A 37 -3.93 3.01 -1.99
C ARG A 37 -3.17 2.40 -3.16
N ILE A 38 -2.84 3.22 -4.13
CA ILE A 38 -1.89 2.90 -5.19
C ILE A 38 -0.68 3.82 -5.05
N GLY A 39 0.51 3.28 -5.22
CA GLY A 39 1.72 4.08 -5.06
C GLY A 39 3.00 3.34 -5.46
N SER A 40 4.13 4.02 -5.33
CA SER A 40 5.44 3.41 -5.49
C SER A 40 5.96 2.86 -4.17
N ALA A 41 6.91 1.91 -4.25
CA ALA A 41 7.62 1.36 -3.10
C ALA A 41 9.06 0.97 -3.51
N GLY A 42 9.96 0.95 -2.53
CA GLY A 42 11.31 0.45 -2.71
C GLY A 42 11.39 -1.06 -2.43
N ALA A 43 12.08 -1.82 -3.26
CA ALA A 43 12.28 -3.25 -3.07
C ALA A 43 13.13 -3.54 -1.82
N ILE A 44 12.63 -4.38 -0.90
CA ILE A 44 13.40 -4.91 0.24
C ILE A 44 13.84 -6.35 -0.05
N SER A 45 12.94 -7.18 -0.56
CA SER A 45 13.20 -8.58 -0.88
C SER A 45 13.92 -8.74 -2.22
N ASP A 46 14.80 -9.75 -2.31
CA ASP A 46 15.43 -10.17 -3.57
C ASP A 46 14.46 -10.84 -4.55
N GLU A 47 13.23 -11.18 -4.08
CA GLU A 47 12.18 -11.76 -4.91
C GLU A 47 11.38 -10.74 -5.70
N VAL A 48 11.67 -9.44 -5.51
CA VAL A 48 10.90 -8.33 -6.07
C VAL A 48 11.83 -7.47 -6.92
N ASN A 49 11.45 -7.22 -8.15
CA ASN A 49 12.22 -6.44 -9.13
C ASN A 49 11.56 -5.09 -9.41
N LEU A 50 12.29 -4.19 -10.06
CA LEU A 50 11.71 -2.94 -10.57
C LEU A 50 10.50 -3.24 -11.45
N ARG A 51 9.43 -2.47 -11.26
CA ARG A 51 8.14 -2.56 -11.95
C ARG A 51 7.25 -3.75 -11.55
N ASP A 52 7.72 -4.67 -10.71
CA ASP A 52 6.83 -5.67 -10.12
C ASP A 52 5.76 -5.00 -9.26
N ILE A 53 4.60 -5.65 -9.17
CA ILE A 53 3.52 -5.22 -8.29
C ILE A 53 3.64 -5.95 -6.95
N VAL A 54 3.55 -5.20 -5.86
CA VAL A 54 3.42 -5.75 -4.51
C VAL A 54 2.04 -5.42 -3.96
N ILE A 55 1.28 -6.46 -3.65
CA ILE A 55 -0.03 -6.37 -3.01
C ILE A 55 0.18 -6.58 -1.52
N GLY A 56 -0.04 -5.54 -0.72
CA GLY A 56 0.23 -5.54 0.71
C GLY A 56 -0.81 -6.33 1.50
N GLN A 57 -0.47 -7.55 1.91
CA GLN A 57 -1.29 -8.37 2.79
C GLN A 57 -1.31 -7.82 4.22
N GLY A 58 -0.17 -7.36 4.69
CA GLY A 58 0.03 -6.74 5.99
C GLY A 58 1.06 -5.62 5.91
N ALA A 59 1.16 -4.81 6.96
CA ALA A 59 2.11 -3.71 7.02
C ALA A 59 2.83 -3.68 8.36
N CYS A 60 4.15 -3.91 8.31
CA CYS A 60 5.05 -3.63 9.42
C CYS A 60 5.33 -2.12 9.51
N THR A 61 5.77 -1.63 10.65
CA THR A 61 6.11 -0.20 10.79
C THR A 61 7.08 0.06 11.93
N ASN A 62 7.84 1.14 11.81
CA ASN A 62 8.61 1.74 12.89
C ASN A 62 7.85 2.94 13.53
N SER A 63 6.65 3.25 13.04
CA SER A 63 5.83 4.34 13.55
C SER A 63 5.16 4.01 14.88
N ASN A 64 5.00 5.02 15.71
CA ASN A 64 4.19 4.93 16.92
C ASN A 64 2.69 5.22 16.69
N TYR A 65 2.22 5.15 15.45
CA TYR A 65 0.83 5.49 15.08
C TYR A 65 -0.22 4.74 15.88
N ALA A 66 0.04 3.46 16.20
CA ALA A 66 -0.87 2.61 16.97
C ALA A 66 -1.11 3.10 18.40
N SER A 67 -0.23 3.92 18.98
CA SER A 67 -0.33 4.38 20.37
C SER A 67 -1.62 5.16 20.66
N GLN A 68 -2.16 5.87 19.65
CA GLN A 68 -3.41 6.61 19.77
C GLN A 68 -4.64 5.73 20.07
N PHE A 69 -4.59 4.45 19.70
CA PHE A 69 -5.69 3.51 19.94
C PHE A 69 -5.69 2.91 21.35
N ASN A 70 -4.62 3.14 22.12
CA ASN A 70 -4.46 2.67 23.50
C ASN A 70 -4.78 1.18 23.68
N LEU A 71 -4.31 0.35 22.77
CA LEU A 71 -4.52 -1.10 22.81
C LEU A 71 -3.61 -1.74 23.87
N PRO A 72 -4.06 -2.80 24.58
CA PRO A 72 -3.25 -3.50 25.59
C PRO A 72 -2.23 -4.48 24.96
N GLY A 73 -1.78 -4.25 23.72
CA GLY A 73 -0.85 -5.12 22.99
C GLY A 73 -0.46 -4.54 21.65
N THR A 74 0.16 -5.37 20.80
CA THR A 74 0.57 -5.00 19.44
C THR A 74 -0.51 -5.39 18.44
N TYR A 75 -0.95 -4.44 17.63
CA TYR A 75 -1.90 -4.68 16.54
C TYR A 75 -1.14 -5.05 15.26
N ALA A 76 -1.68 -6.00 14.51
CA ALA A 76 -1.19 -6.39 13.17
C ALA A 76 -2.03 -5.69 12.08
N PRO A 77 -1.52 -4.64 11.43
CA PRO A 77 -2.21 -3.97 10.34
C PRO A 77 -2.30 -4.90 9.12
N ILE A 78 -3.51 -5.27 8.73
CA ILE A 78 -3.76 -6.18 7.61
C ILE A 78 -4.76 -5.59 6.63
N ALA A 79 -4.61 -5.95 5.35
CA ALA A 79 -5.56 -5.60 4.30
C ALA A 79 -6.90 -6.33 4.47
N SER A 80 -7.97 -5.77 3.91
CA SER A 80 -9.23 -6.47 3.76
C SER A 80 -9.07 -7.64 2.79
N TYR A 81 -9.34 -8.86 3.27
CA TYR A 81 -9.18 -10.08 2.47
C TYR A 81 -9.96 -10.03 1.16
N LYS A 82 -11.18 -9.47 1.17
CA LYS A 82 -12.00 -9.31 -0.03
C LYS A 82 -11.26 -8.51 -1.11
N LEU A 83 -10.72 -7.33 -0.78
CA LEU A 83 -10.00 -6.48 -1.73
C LEU A 83 -8.67 -7.11 -2.16
N LEU A 84 -7.96 -7.75 -1.23
CA LEU A 84 -6.72 -8.48 -1.52
C LEU A 84 -6.95 -9.58 -2.56
N LYS A 85 -7.96 -10.42 -2.34
CA LYS A 85 -8.29 -11.51 -3.26
C LYS A 85 -8.63 -10.99 -4.65
N GLN A 86 -9.44 -9.94 -4.74
CA GLN A 86 -9.79 -9.31 -6.01
C GLN A 86 -8.55 -8.75 -6.72
N ALA A 87 -7.61 -8.13 -5.98
CA ALA A 87 -6.35 -7.64 -6.57
C ALA A 87 -5.52 -8.79 -7.15
N VAL A 88 -5.43 -9.92 -6.44
CA VAL A 88 -4.73 -11.11 -6.91
C VAL A 88 -5.38 -11.67 -8.18
N ASP A 89 -6.71 -11.83 -8.18
CA ASP A 89 -7.45 -12.36 -9.32
C ASP A 89 -7.21 -11.45 -10.57
N PHE A 90 -7.32 -10.13 -10.43
CA PHE A 90 -7.10 -9.20 -11.55
C PHE A 90 -5.62 -9.11 -12.00
N ALA A 91 -4.66 -9.24 -11.08
CA ALA A 91 -3.25 -9.31 -11.45
C ALA A 91 -2.92 -10.58 -12.25
N GLN A 92 -3.51 -11.72 -11.86
CA GLN A 92 -3.38 -12.98 -12.60
C GLN A 92 -4.00 -12.88 -14.00
N ASP A 93 -5.22 -12.35 -14.09
CA ASP A 93 -5.93 -12.18 -15.37
C ASP A 93 -5.19 -11.23 -16.32
N ALA A 94 -4.51 -10.22 -15.77
CA ALA A 94 -3.70 -9.28 -16.55
C ALA A 94 -2.32 -9.85 -16.93
N GLY A 95 -1.90 -10.97 -16.34
CA GLY A 95 -0.59 -11.59 -16.59
C GLY A 95 0.60 -10.73 -16.12
N VAL A 96 0.39 -9.85 -15.13
CA VAL A 96 1.45 -9.00 -14.58
C VAL A 96 2.26 -9.74 -13.51
N ASN A 97 3.53 -9.37 -13.36
CA ASN A 97 4.35 -9.87 -12.26
C ASN A 97 3.90 -9.25 -10.96
N TYR A 98 3.51 -10.08 -9.99
CA TYR A 98 3.10 -9.60 -8.67
C TYR A 98 3.57 -10.51 -7.55
N LYS A 99 3.69 -9.94 -6.36
CA LYS A 99 3.92 -10.64 -5.08
C LYS A 99 2.89 -10.18 -4.06
N VAL A 100 2.52 -11.10 -3.17
CA VAL A 100 1.64 -10.80 -2.02
C VAL A 100 2.43 -11.01 -0.74
N GLY A 101 2.46 -10.04 0.14
CA GLY A 101 3.18 -10.16 1.40
C GLY A 101 3.18 -8.88 2.23
N ASN A 102 4.08 -8.84 3.22
CA ASN A 102 4.19 -7.69 4.09
C ASN A 102 4.89 -6.51 3.42
N LEU A 103 4.33 -5.32 3.61
CA LEU A 103 4.99 -4.04 3.38
C LEU A 103 5.64 -3.54 4.67
N PHE A 104 6.56 -2.62 4.56
CA PHE A 104 7.08 -1.85 5.68
C PHE A 104 6.73 -0.38 5.48
N SER A 105 5.87 0.17 6.33
CA SER A 105 5.55 1.60 6.37
C SER A 105 6.54 2.31 7.28
N SER A 106 7.46 3.07 6.69
CA SER A 106 8.49 3.82 7.40
C SER A 106 8.04 5.26 7.67
N ASP A 107 8.35 5.77 8.87
CA ASP A 107 8.20 7.21 9.18
C ASP A 107 9.31 8.07 8.57
N THR A 108 10.41 7.44 8.11
CA THR A 108 11.56 8.13 7.52
C THR A 108 11.83 7.61 6.11
N PHE A 109 12.09 8.54 5.18
CA PHE A 109 12.53 8.19 3.83
C PHE A 109 14.04 7.89 3.81
N TYR A 110 14.83 8.71 4.52
CA TYR A 110 16.26 8.51 4.69
C TYR A 110 16.49 7.72 5.97
N ASP A 111 16.97 6.46 5.84
CA ASP A 111 17.15 5.51 6.94
C ASP A 111 18.62 5.48 7.39
N ASP A 112 19.00 6.42 8.25
CA ASP A 112 20.34 6.48 8.82
C ASP A 112 20.72 5.23 9.63
N ALA A 113 19.73 4.48 10.13
CA ALA A 113 19.95 3.23 10.86
C ALA A 113 20.22 2.04 9.94
N ALA A 114 20.05 2.21 8.61
CA ALA A 114 20.18 1.14 7.62
C ALA A 114 19.37 -0.14 7.98
N SER A 115 18.17 0.05 8.50
CA SER A 115 17.34 -1.01 9.10
C SER A 115 16.69 -1.94 8.09
N LEU A 116 16.66 -1.59 6.80
CA LEU A 116 15.99 -2.35 5.76
C LEU A 116 16.49 -3.79 5.63
N SER A 117 17.78 -4.03 5.94
CA SER A 117 18.36 -5.38 5.94
C SER A 117 17.70 -6.31 6.98
N ASP A 118 17.26 -5.77 8.10
CA ASP A 118 16.59 -6.56 9.13
C ASP A 118 15.14 -6.87 8.75
N TRP A 119 14.44 -5.91 8.10
CA TRP A 119 13.13 -6.15 7.53
C TRP A 119 13.18 -7.21 6.40
N ARG A 120 14.24 -7.21 5.59
CA ARG A 120 14.48 -8.26 4.57
C ARG A 120 14.56 -9.65 5.20
N LYS A 121 15.31 -9.81 6.30
CA LYS A 121 15.42 -11.09 7.04
C LYS A 121 14.08 -11.61 7.55
N MET A 122 13.12 -10.72 7.77
CA MET A 122 11.75 -11.06 8.19
C MET A 122 10.80 -11.31 7.00
N GLY A 123 11.31 -11.33 5.77
CA GLY A 123 10.51 -11.59 4.57
C GLY A 123 9.60 -10.43 4.15
N VAL A 124 9.91 -9.22 4.57
CA VAL A 124 9.19 -8.02 4.10
C VAL A 124 9.58 -7.73 2.65
N LEU A 125 8.58 -7.49 1.79
CA LEU A 125 8.78 -7.38 0.34
C LEU A 125 9.25 -5.99 -0.08
N ALA A 126 8.64 -4.95 0.44
CA ALA A 126 8.88 -3.58 0.00
C ALA A 126 8.66 -2.55 1.11
N VAL A 127 9.31 -1.38 0.99
CA VAL A 127 9.14 -0.23 1.86
C VAL A 127 8.30 0.85 1.19
N GLU A 128 7.34 1.38 1.92
CA GLU A 128 6.52 2.54 1.58
C GLU A 128 6.25 3.34 2.87
N MET A 129 5.32 4.28 2.91
CA MET A 129 5.19 5.18 4.06
C MET A 129 3.73 5.34 4.58
N GLU A 130 2.74 4.54 4.13
CA GLU A 130 1.32 4.85 4.36
C GLU A 130 0.44 3.67 4.81
N SER A 131 0.71 2.47 4.33
CA SER A 131 -0.24 1.35 4.42
C SER A 131 -0.62 0.97 5.86
N THR A 132 0.29 1.09 6.80
CA THR A 132 0.02 0.80 8.23
C THR A 132 -1.12 1.67 8.77
N ALA A 133 -1.06 2.99 8.58
CA ALA A 133 -2.11 3.88 9.08
C ALA A 133 -3.45 3.67 8.36
N LEU A 134 -3.40 3.43 7.05
CA LEU A 134 -4.59 3.13 6.27
C LEU A 134 -5.31 1.88 6.78
N TYR A 135 -4.57 0.79 7.01
CA TYR A 135 -5.15 -0.47 7.49
C TYR A 135 -5.70 -0.33 8.93
N MET A 136 -4.98 0.37 9.80
CA MET A 136 -5.45 0.62 11.17
C MET A 136 -6.73 1.46 11.20
N ASN A 137 -6.82 2.53 10.39
CA ASN A 137 -8.01 3.35 10.32
C ASN A 137 -9.21 2.60 9.73
N ALA A 138 -8.99 1.79 8.68
CA ALA A 138 -10.02 0.94 8.12
C ALA A 138 -10.57 -0.04 9.17
N ALA A 139 -9.68 -0.76 9.85
CA ALA A 139 -10.07 -1.69 10.91
C ALA A 139 -10.84 -1.00 12.03
N ARG A 140 -10.39 0.16 12.50
CA ARG A 140 -11.05 0.94 13.56
C ARG A 140 -12.44 1.42 13.15
N ALA A 141 -12.62 1.77 11.88
CA ALA A 141 -13.89 2.24 11.33
C ALA A 141 -14.83 1.09 10.87
N GLY A 142 -14.39 -0.16 10.90
CA GLY A 142 -15.14 -1.28 10.33
C GLY A 142 -15.26 -1.22 8.82
N LYS A 143 -14.29 -0.63 8.14
CA LYS A 143 -14.23 -0.37 6.70
C LYS A 143 -13.13 -1.23 6.03
N ASN A 144 -12.95 -1.09 4.73
CA ASN A 144 -12.03 -1.89 3.95
C ASN A 144 -10.87 -1.06 3.41
N ALA A 145 -9.67 -1.65 3.42
CA ALA A 145 -8.50 -1.04 2.81
C ALA A 145 -7.59 -2.06 2.14
N LEU A 146 -6.89 -1.61 1.10
CA LEU A 146 -5.85 -2.33 0.41
C LEU A 146 -4.76 -1.36 -0.04
N CYS A 147 -3.51 -1.82 -0.04
CA CYS A 147 -2.38 -1.13 -0.64
C CYS A 147 -1.80 -1.99 -1.78
N ILE A 148 -1.64 -1.39 -2.95
CA ILE A 148 -1.01 -1.97 -4.13
C ILE A 148 0.12 -1.02 -4.53
N CYS A 149 1.35 -1.54 -4.59
CA CYS A 149 2.52 -0.74 -4.97
C CYS A 149 3.16 -1.29 -6.24
N THR A 150 3.69 -0.38 -7.07
CA THR A 150 4.66 -0.73 -8.11
C THR A 150 6.05 -0.40 -7.59
N ILE A 151 6.99 -1.33 -7.76
CA ILE A 151 8.37 -1.14 -7.32
C ILE A 151 9.05 -0.11 -8.21
N SER A 152 9.50 0.99 -7.60
CA SER A 152 10.16 2.11 -8.28
C SER A 152 11.66 2.14 -8.14
N ASP A 153 12.20 1.51 -7.10
CA ASP A 153 13.62 1.55 -6.77
C ASP A 153 14.03 0.36 -5.89
N CYS A 154 15.32 0.11 -5.82
CA CYS A 154 15.92 -0.85 -4.90
C CYS A 154 16.98 -0.14 -4.05
N PRO A 155 16.71 0.12 -2.76
CA PRO A 155 17.66 0.78 -1.86
C PRO A 155 19.00 0.07 -1.72
N PHE A 156 19.05 -1.24 -1.98
CA PHE A 156 20.28 -2.04 -1.84
C PHE A 156 21.19 -1.99 -3.05
N THR A 157 20.63 -1.87 -4.26
CA THR A 157 21.41 -1.81 -5.51
C THR A 157 21.58 -0.39 -6.03
N GLY A 158 20.73 0.55 -5.56
CA GLY A 158 20.67 1.90 -6.07
C GLY A 158 19.96 2.05 -7.41
N GLU A 159 19.41 0.96 -7.95
CA GLU A 159 18.59 1.00 -9.16
C GLU A 159 17.28 1.72 -8.92
N SER A 160 16.85 2.53 -9.87
CA SER A 160 15.59 3.26 -9.75
C SER A 160 14.98 3.61 -11.10
N CYS A 161 13.66 3.65 -11.16
CA CYS A 161 12.92 4.22 -12.28
C CYS A 161 13.02 5.75 -12.26
N THR A 162 13.08 6.35 -13.42
CA THR A 162 13.04 7.82 -13.56
C THR A 162 11.68 8.37 -13.10
N ALA A 163 11.61 9.69 -12.87
CA ALA A 163 10.33 10.35 -12.55
C ALA A 163 9.31 10.20 -13.69
N GLU A 164 9.78 10.29 -14.94
CA GLU A 164 8.95 10.11 -16.13
C GLU A 164 8.39 8.68 -16.23
N GLU A 165 9.20 7.66 -15.99
CA GLU A 165 8.75 6.27 -15.95
C GLU A 165 7.69 6.04 -14.87
N ARG A 166 7.92 6.55 -13.66
CA ARG A 166 6.94 6.44 -12.56
C ARG A 166 5.60 7.08 -12.91
N GLN A 167 5.63 8.21 -13.62
CA GLN A 167 4.42 8.93 -14.01
C GLN A 167 3.65 8.21 -15.14
N ASN A 168 4.36 7.61 -16.10
CA ASN A 168 3.76 7.18 -17.36
C ASN A 168 3.62 5.66 -17.52
N THR A 169 4.31 4.84 -16.69
CA THR A 169 4.37 3.38 -16.91
C THR A 169 3.79 2.53 -15.77
N PHE A 170 3.44 3.12 -14.64
CA PHE A 170 2.86 2.36 -13.50
C PHE A 170 1.34 2.19 -13.64
N THR A 171 0.89 1.82 -14.85
CA THR A 171 -0.54 1.72 -15.18
C THR A 171 -1.19 0.45 -14.67
N ASP A 172 -0.46 -0.65 -14.55
CA ASP A 172 -1.02 -1.95 -14.15
C ASP A 172 -1.66 -1.91 -12.77
N MET A 173 -0.98 -1.29 -11.77
CA MET A 173 -1.58 -1.14 -10.43
C MET A 173 -2.84 -0.27 -10.45
N MET A 174 -2.87 0.75 -11.33
CA MET A 174 -4.02 1.64 -11.48
C MET A 174 -5.21 0.89 -12.08
N GLU A 175 -4.96 0.08 -13.12
CA GLU A 175 -6.00 -0.73 -13.76
C GLU A 175 -6.57 -1.79 -12.81
N ILE A 176 -5.72 -2.46 -12.04
CA ILE A 176 -6.16 -3.42 -11.01
C ILE A 176 -7.05 -2.70 -9.99
N ALA A 177 -6.63 -1.55 -9.48
CA ALA A 177 -7.40 -0.79 -8.50
C ALA A 177 -8.75 -0.30 -9.06
N LEU A 178 -8.78 0.15 -10.31
CA LEU A 178 -10.01 0.57 -10.99
C LEU A 178 -10.98 -0.59 -11.22
N LYS A 179 -10.49 -1.77 -11.59
CA LYS A 179 -11.32 -2.99 -11.72
C LYS A 179 -11.91 -3.42 -10.39
N ILE A 180 -11.13 -3.33 -9.30
CA ILE A 180 -11.66 -3.60 -7.94
C ILE A 180 -12.74 -2.57 -7.58
N ALA A 181 -12.52 -1.28 -7.87
CA ALA A 181 -13.50 -0.23 -7.60
C ALA A 181 -14.80 -0.46 -8.37
N GLU A 182 -14.71 -0.87 -9.64
CA GLU A 182 -15.87 -1.16 -10.50
C GLU A 182 -16.82 -2.20 -9.92
N ILE A 183 -16.29 -3.27 -9.30
CA ILE A 183 -17.10 -4.39 -8.77
C ILE A 183 -17.52 -4.22 -7.32
N ASN A 184 -17.08 -3.16 -6.64
CA ASN A 184 -17.42 -2.85 -5.25
C ASN A 184 -18.24 -1.56 -5.06
N ASP A 185 -18.79 -1.04 -6.14
CA ASP A 185 -19.69 0.12 -6.17
C ASP A 185 -21.10 -0.21 -5.63
#